data_cbff463bb2390575f4b9863cd924cb27
#
_entry.id   cbff463bb2390575f4b9863cd924cb27
#
_cell.length_a   1.000
_cell.length_b   1.000
_cell.length_c   1.000
_cell.angle_alpha   90.00
_cell.angle_beta   90.00
_cell.angle_gamma   90.00
#
_symmetry.space_group_name_H-M   'P 1'
#
loop_
_entity.id
_entity.type
_entity.pdbx_description
1 polymer ?
#
loop_
_entity_poly.entity_id
_entity_poly.type
_entity_poly.pdbx_seq_one_letter_code
_entity_poly.pdbx_strand_id
1 'polypeptide(L)'
;MTRKPQKKKIVAFKVEEDLAEFLGKLKNKSEFIRKAILAQFSMACPLCAGSGVVARGLHDHYKPVIQRENKHPCDRCGTLLTIPLNIEAAPEAERSRVEQFFHGGPLFCARCFPEVPACDDCEWHIPHEAIADHFKKVHAH
;
A
#
# COMPACT_ATOMS: atom_id res chain seq x y z
N MET A 1 12.54 -8.79 17.38
CA MET A 1 11.24 -8.11 17.70
C MET A 1 10.13 -9.14 17.60
N THR A 2 9.57 -9.56 18.72
CA THR A 2 8.45 -10.50 18.78
C THR A 2 7.17 -9.79 18.36
N ARG A 3 6.59 -10.14 17.21
CA ARG A 3 5.25 -9.70 16.82
C ARG A 3 4.25 -10.10 17.91
N LYS A 4 3.55 -9.14 18.51
CA LYS A 4 2.41 -9.44 19.40
C LYS A 4 1.43 -10.36 18.68
N PRO A 5 0.92 -11.42 19.32
CA PRO A 5 -0.08 -12.30 18.71
C PRO A 5 -1.34 -11.50 18.39
N GLN A 6 -1.65 -11.37 17.10
CA GLN A 6 -2.88 -10.71 16.66
C GLN A 6 -4.08 -11.60 17.03
N LYS A 7 -5.07 -11.02 17.71
CA LYS A 7 -6.35 -11.70 17.99
C LYS A 7 -7.04 -12.05 16.67
N LYS A 8 -7.21 -13.33 16.40
CA LYS A 8 -7.94 -13.82 15.23
C LYS A 8 -9.44 -13.68 15.47
N LYS A 9 -10.16 -13.08 14.51
CA LYS A 9 -11.63 -13.05 14.48
C LYS A 9 -12.11 -13.97 13.37
N ILE A 10 -13.27 -14.60 13.56
CA ILE A 10 -13.94 -15.41 12.56
C ILE A 10 -14.85 -14.48 11.75
N VAL A 11 -14.73 -14.54 10.44
CA VAL A 11 -15.62 -13.86 9.48
C VAL A 11 -16.25 -14.93 8.62
N ALA A 12 -17.56 -14.91 8.48
CA ALA A 12 -18.32 -15.83 7.64
C ALA A 12 -19.03 -15.05 6.51
N PHE A 13 -19.09 -15.62 5.33
CA PHE A 13 -19.80 -15.06 4.18
C PHE A 13 -20.44 -16.19 3.37
N LYS A 14 -21.48 -15.86 2.60
CA LYS A 14 -22.15 -16.79 1.68
C LYS A 14 -21.49 -16.72 0.32
N VAL A 15 -21.42 -17.86 -0.34
CA VAL A 15 -20.88 -18.00 -1.71
C VAL A 15 -21.80 -18.91 -2.51
N GLU A 16 -21.77 -18.80 -3.82
CA GLU A 16 -22.46 -19.67 -4.78
C GLU A 16 -21.86 -21.08 -4.72
N GLU A 17 -22.65 -22.06 -5.20
CA GLU A 17 -22.35 -23.48 -5.06
C GLU A 17 -21.06 -23.90 -5.78
N ASP A 18 -20.81 -23.37 -6.98
CA ASP A 18 -19.61 -23.60 -7.77
C ASP A 18 -18.33 -23.10 -7.05
N LEU A 19 -18.40 -21.92 -6.43
CA LEU A 19 -17.28 -21.36 -5.66
C LEU A 19 -17.08 -22.16 -4.36
N ALA A 20 -18.16 -22.62 -3.72
CA ALA A 20 -18.09 -23.48 -2.53
C ALA A 20 -17.41 -24.83 -2.86
N GLU A 21 -17.73 -25.42 -4.01
CA GLU A 21 -17.12 -26.65 -4.49
C GLU A 21 -15.64 -26.48 -4.78
N PHE A 22 -15.27 -25.39 -5.47
CA PHE A 22 -13.87 -25.03 -5.71
C PHE A 22 -13.08 -24.87 -4.41
N LEU A 23 -13.60 -24.09 -3.46
CA LEU A 23 -12.99 -23.90 -2.14
C LEU A 23 -12.88 -25.23 -1.38
N GLY A 24 -13.84 -26.16 -1.61
CA GLY A 24 -13.83 -27.50 -1.04
C GLY A 24 -12.63 -28.35 -1.43
N LYS A 25 -12.11 -28.16 -2.63
CA LYS A 25 -10.97 -28.90 -3.19
C LYS A 25 -9.60 -28.40 -2.71
N LEU A 26 -9.55 -27.23 -2.04
CA LEU A 26 -8.30 -26.64 -1.58
C LEU A 26 -7.82 -27.27 -0.26
N LYS A 27 -6.52 -27.60 -0.18
CA LYS A 27 -5.89 -28.14 1.03
C LYS A 27 -5.93 -27.14 2.21
N ASN A 28 -5.80 -25.84 1.94
CA ASN A 28 -5.83 -24.78 2.96
C ASN A 28 -6.69 -23.60 2.49
N LYS A 29 -8.01 -23.74 2.65
CA LYS A 29 -9.01 -22.72 2.28
C LYS A 29 -8.77 -21.38 2.96
N SER A 30 -8.48 -21.40 4.26
CA SER A 30 -8.31 -20.16 5.05
C SER A 30 -7.10 -19.34 4.59
N GLU A 31 -6.02 -19.99 4.21
CA GLU A 31 -4.85 -19.31 3.68
C GLU A 31 -5.09 -18.76 2.27
N PHE A 32 -5.76 -19.53 1.42
CA PHE A 32 -6.15 -19.08 0.08
C PHE A 32 -7.05 -17.85 0.15
N ILE A 33 -8.12 -17.89 0.94
CA ILE A 33 -9.05 -16.76 1.12
C ILE A 33 -8.31 -15.53 1.69
N ARG A 34 -7.46 -15.71 2.69
CA ARG A 34 -6.66 -14.61 3.24
C ARG A 34 -5.76 -13.97 2.21
N LYS A 35 -5.06 -14.76 1.40
CA LYS A 35 -4.22 -14.25 0.30
C LYS A 35 -5.03 -13.52 -0.75
N ALA A 36 -6.19 -14.04 -1.14
CA ALA A 36 -7.09 -13.41 -2.10
C ALA A 36 -7.59 -12.06 -1.59
N ILE A 37 -8.00 -11.98 -0.33
CA ILE A 37 -8.44 -10.72 0.30
C ILE A 37 -7.28 -9.73 0.37
N LEU A 38 -6.10 -10.14 0.84
CA LEU A 38 -4.92 -9.27 0.91
C LEU A 38 -4.50 -8.76 -0.46
N ALA A 39 -4.66 -9.56 -1.52
CA ALA A 39 -4.38 -9.14 -2.89
C ALA A 39 -5.33 -8.04 -3.39
N GLN A 40 -6.54 -7.93 -2.83
CA GLN A 40 -7.48 -6.84 -3.13
C GLN A 40 -7.14 -5.53 -2.40
N PHE A 41 -6.56 -5.63 -1.20
CA PHE A 41 -6.17 -4.46 -0.40
C PHE A 41 -4.76 -3.96 -0.69
N SER A 42 -3.92 -4.79 -1.28
CA SER A 42 -2.55 -4.42 -1.61
C SER A 42 -2.18 -4.96 -2.99
N MET A 43 -1.43 -4.18 -3.74
CA MET A 43 -0.87 -4.67 -4.99
C MET A 43 0.17 -5.75 -4.71
N ALA A 44 0.05 -6.90 -5.36
CA ALA A 44 1.06 -7.95 -5.24
C ALA A 44 2.40 -7.45 -5.81
N CYS A 45 3.46 -7.60 -5.04
CA CYS A 45 4.80 -7.25 -5.50
C CYS A 45 5.14 -8.09 -6.75
N PRO A 46 5.50 -7.48 -7.89
CA PRO A 46 5.79 -8.22 -9.12
C PRO A 46 7.03 -9.12 -9.00
N LEU A 47 7.92 -8.86 -8.04
CA LEU A 47 9.13 -9.63 -7.83
C LEU A 47 8.87 -10.94 -7.06
N CYS A 48 7.94 -10.92 -6.10
CA CYS A 48 7.66 -12.09 -5.25
C CYS A 48 6.24 -12.65 -5.41
N ALA A 49 5.39 -12.01 -6.23
CA ALA A 49 3.99 -12.41 -6.42
C ALA A 49 3.22 -12.62 -5.10
N GLY A 50 3.56 -11.84 -4.07
CA GLY A 50 2.94 -11.92 -2.74
C GLY A 50 3.54 -12.97 -1.80
N SER A 51 4.58 -13.71 -2.19
CA SER A 51 5.24 -14.71 -1.32
C SER A 51 6.07 -14.08 -0.19
N GLY A 52 6.48 -12.82 -0.33
CA GLY A 52 7.39 -12.13 0.59
C GLY A 52 8.86 -12.51 0.43
N VAL A 53 9.17 -13.45 -0.46
CA VAL A 53 10.53 -13.96 -0.71
C VAL A 53 10.83 -13.85 -2.20
N VAL A 54 12.01 -13.35 -2.53
CA VAL A 54 12.51 -13.23 -3.91
C VAL A 54 13.73 -14.12 -4.07
N ALA A 55 13.81 -14.83 -5.19
CA ALA A 55 15.00 -15.60 -5.53
C ALA A 55 16.22 -14.70 -5.58
N ARG A 56 17.36 -15.16 -5.01
CA ARG A 56 18.58 -14.36 -4.84
C ARG A 56 19.04 -13.69 -6.13
N GLY A 57 19.10 -14.41 -7.23
CA GLY A 57 19.52 -13.84 -8.51
C GLY A 57 18.58 -12.72 -9.02
N LEU A 58 17.29 -12.86 -8.80
CA LEU A 58 16.30 -11.84 -9.14
C LEU A 58 16.46 -10.60 -8.24
N HIS A 59 16.65 -10.82 -6.93
CA HIS A 59 16.95 -9.75 -5.97
C HIS A 59 18.19 -8.96 -6.36
N ASP A 60 19.30 -9.66 -6.63
CA ASP A 60 20.59 -9.03 -6.95
C ASP A 60 20.53 -8.25 -8.27
N HIS A 61 19.71 -8.73 -9.23
CA HIS A 61 19.49 -8.05 -10.51
C HIS A 61 18.66 -6.77 -10.35
N TYR A 62 17.57 -6.80 -9.59
CA TYR A 62 16.67 -5.65 -9.48
C TYR A 62 17.02 -4.66 -8.36
N LYS A 63 17.78 -5.06 -7.35
CA LYS A 63 18.19 -4.17 -6.26
C LYS A 63 18.84 -2.86 -6.72
N PRO A 64 19.81 -2.84 -7.66
CA PRO A 64 20.39 -1.59 -8.15
C PRO A 64 19.38 -0.73 -8.91
N VAL A 65 18.42 -1.35 -9.61
CA VAL A 65 17.36 -0.64 -10.33
C VAL A 65 16.43 0.07 -9.35
N ILE A 66 15.93 -0.66 -8.36
CA ILE A 66 15.04 -0.11 -7.31
C ILE A 66 15.75 1.03 -6.56
N GLN A 67 17.03 0.89 -6.24
CA GLN A 67 17.79 1.92 -5.55
C GLN A 67 18.01 3.20 -6.37
N ARG A 68 18.08 3.10 -7.71
CA ARG A 68 18.17 4.27 -8.60
C ARG A 68 16.83 4.94 -8.85
N GLU A 69 15.78 4.15 -8.97
CA GLU A 69 14.42 4.60 -9.32
C GLU A 69 13.57 5.00 -8.11
N ASN A 70 14.17 5.14 -6.91
CA ASN A 70 13.45 5.54 -5.70
C ASN A 70 13.20 7.06 -5.61
N LYS A 71 13.08 7.72 -6.77
CA LYS A 71 12.79 9.15 -6.88
C LYS A 71 11.40 9.37 -7.43
N HIS A 72 10.68 10.31 -6.82
CA HIS A 72 9.37 10.73 -7.27
C HIS A 72 9.26 12.26 -7.26
N PRO A 73 8.66 12.90 -8.26
CA PRO A 73 8.44 14.34 -8.23
C PRO A 73 7.36 14.68 -7.19
N CYS A 74 7.51 15.82 -6.53
CA CYS A 74 6.45 16.42 -5.73
C CYS A 74 5.25 16.73 -6.63
N ASP A 75 4.06 16.25 -6.26
CA ASP A 75 2.83 16.40 -7.07
C ASP A 75 2.36 17.86 -7.21
N ARG A 76 2.95 18.80 -6.45
CA ARG A 76 2.63 20.23 -6.57
C ARG A 76 3.72 21.04 -7.29
N CYS A 77 4.98 20.86 -6.94
CA CYS A 77 6.07 21.72 -7.47
C CYS A 77 7.07 21.00 -8.36
N GLY A 78 6.94 19.68 -8.56
CA GLY A 78 7.81 18.88 -9.41
C GLY A 78 9.23 18.61 -8.85
N THR A 79 9.58 19.11 -7.66
CA THR A 79 10.88 18.83 -7.04
C THR A 79 11.03 17.33 -6.83
N LEU A 80 12.14 16.75 -7.27
CA LEU A 80 12.42 15.32 -7.10
C LEU A 80 12.73 15.01 -5.64
N LEU A 81 12.02 14.04 -5.09
CA LEU A 81 12.15 13.53 -3.73
C LEU A 81 12.68 12.11 -3.76
N THR A 82 13.60 11.79 -2.87
CA THR A 82 14.03 10.41 -2.66
C THR A 82 13.05 9.74 -1.69
N ILE A 83 12.46 8.62 -2.13
CA ILE A 83 11.49 7.88 -1.32
C ILE A 83 12.20 6.73 -0.62
N PRO A 84 12.05 6.57 0.70
CA PRO A 84 12.58 5.42 1.40
C PRO A 84 11.89 4.13 0.91
N LEU A 85 12.59 3.00 0.94
CA LEU A 85 12.02 1.71 0.52
C LEU A 85 11.00 1.14 1.53
N ASN A 86 10.98 1.68 2.75
CA ASN A 86 9.96 1.40 3.77
C ASN A 86 9.71 2.65 4.62
N ILE A 87 8.56 2.69 5.29
CA ILE A 87 8.15 3.84 6.11
C ILE A 87 9.05 4.03 7.34
N GLU A 88 9.61 2.95 7.88
CA GLU A 88 10.46 3.00 9.07
C GLU A 88 11.79 3.70 8.81
N ALA A 89 12.24 3.72 7.55
CA ALA A 89 13.44 4.44 7.12
C ALA A 89 13.19 5.94 6.90
N ALA A 90 11.94 6.40 6.92
CA ALA A 90 11.62 7.82 6.78
C ALA A 90 11.91 8.57 8.09
N PRO A 91 12.53 9.77 8.03
CA PRO A 91 12.63 10.66 9.18
C PRO A 91 11.24 10.92 9.79
N GLU A 92 11.16 11.03 11.12
CA GLU A 92 9.87 11.19 11.82
C GLU A 92 9.09 12.42 11.31
N ALA A 93 9.77 13.54 11.07
CA ALA A 93 9.17 14.76 10.51
C ALA A 93 8.60 14.60 9.09
N GLU A 94 9.00 13.57 8.37
CA GLU A 94 8.56 13.28 7.00
C GLU A 94 7.60 12.10 6.90
N ARG A 95 7.43 11.37 8.00
CA ARG A 95 6.70 10.10 8.02
C ARG A 95 5.26 10.24 7.53
N SER A 96 4.53 11.24 7.99
CA SER A 96 3.13 11.45 7.60
C SER A 96 2.95 11.62 6.08
N ARG A 97 3.79 12.45 5.43
CA ARG A 97 3.71 12.67 3.99
C ARG A 97 4.16 11.47 3.16
N VAL A 98 5.11 10.68 3.67
CA VAL A 98 5.60 9.46 3.03
C VAL A 98 4.59 8.32 3.22
N GLU A 99 3.97 8.23 4.39
CA GLU A 99 2.92 7.25 4.69
C GLU A 99 1.70 7.43 3.78
N GLN A 100 1.25 8.68 3.59
CA GLN A 100 0.20 8.99 2.62
C GLN A 100 0.53 8.45 1.22
N PHE A 101 1.74 8.66 0.74
CA PHE A 101 2.20 8.16 -0.55
C PHE A 101 2.22 6.63 -0.61
N PHE A 102 2.69 5.94 0.44
CA PHE A 102 2.67 4.48 0.49
C PHE A 102 1.27 3.87 0.47
N HIS A 103 0.28 4.61 0.91
CA HIS A 103 -1.13 4.22 0.81
C HIS A 103 -1.79 4.63 -0.52
N GLY A 104 -1.02 5.13 -1.49
CA GLY A 104 -1.49 5.50 -2.82
C GLY A 104 -1.99 6.94 -2.94
N GLY A 105 -1.75 7.77 -1.92
CA GLY A 105 -2.00 9.21 -1.96
C GLY A 105 -0.91 10.00 -2.68
N PRO A 106 -1.11 11.31 -2.87
CA PRO A 106 -0.11 12.17 -3.49
C PRO A 106 1.12 12.38 -2.60
N LEU A 107 2.27 12.62 -3.23
CA LEU A 107 3.53 12.91 -2.55
C LEU A 107 3.86 14.40 -2.65
N PHE A 108 4.08 15.05 -1.52
CA PHE A 108 4.51 16.45 -1.46
C PHE A 108 5.88 16.61 -0.80
N CYS A 109 6.66 17.61 -1.23
CA CYS A 109 7.87 18.00 -0.51
C CYS A 109 7.51 18.69 0.82
N ALA A 110 8.49 18.78 1.73
CA ALA A 110 8.28 19.40 3.05
C ALA A 110 7.72 20.83 3.00
N ARG A 111 8.00 21.57 1.94
CA ARG A 111 7.48 22.93 1.73
C ARG A 111 6.02 22.92 1.25
N CYS A 112 5.68 22.04 0.32
CA CYS A 112 4.34 22.01 -0.27
C CYS A 112 3.31 21.29 0.61
N PHE A 113 3.72 20.34 1.42
CA PHE A 113 2.83 19.52 2.25
C PHE A 113 1.93 20.38 3.17
N PRO A 114 2.45 21.31 3.98
CA PRO A 114 1.60 22.12 4.85
C PRO A 114 0.72 23.14 4.12
N GLU A 115 1.01 23.42 2.85
CA GLU A 115 0.22 24.37 2.05
C GLU A 115 -0.96 23.71 1.31
N VAL A 116 -1.04 22.39 1.32
CA VAL A 116 -2.14 21.63 0.73
C VAL A 116 -3.16 21.29 1.83
N PRO A 117 -4.46 21.51 1.60
CA PRO A 117 -5.48 21.22 2.60
C PRO A 117 -5.53 19.74 2.94
N ALA A 118 -5.76 19.44 4.22
CA ALA A 118 -5.99 18.08 4.69
C ALA A 118 -7.48 17.72 4.54
N CYS A 119 -7.75 16.45 4.24
CA CYS A 119 -9.09 15.88 4.29
C CYS A 119 -9.52 15.69 5.75
N ASP A 120 -10.70 16.16 6.12
CA ASP A 120 -11.21 16.07 7.49
C ASP A 120 -11.46 14.62 7.97
N ASP A 121 -11.67 13.69 7.03
CA ASP A 121 -12.00 12.30 7.37
C ASP A 121 -10.77 11.38 7.51
N CYS A 122 -9.73 11.59 6.69
CA CYS A 122 -8.55 10.71 6.66
C CYS A 122 -7.22 11.42 6.87
N GLU A 123 -7.24 12.75 7.06
CA GLU A 123 -6.06 13.60 7.29
C GLU A 123 -5.05 13.64 6.12
N TRP A 124 -5.39 13.04 4.97
CA TRP A 124 -4.56 13.14 3.78
C TRP A 124 -4.57 14.55 3.21
N HIS A 125 -3.42 15.05 2.83
CA HIS A 125 -3.28 16.30 2.11
C HIS A 125 -3.65 16.09 0.63
N ILE A 126 -4.76 16.68 0.19
CA ILE A 126 -5.32 16.48 -1.15
C ILE A 126 -5.48 17.83 -1.84
N PRO A 127 -4.96 18.03 -3.06
CA PRO A 127 -5.20 19.26 -3.82
C PRO A 127 -6.71 19.48 -4.04
N HIS A 128 -7.13 20.73 -4.05
CA HIS A 128 -8.57 21.09 -4.21
C HIS A 128 -9.21 20.44 -5.44
N GLU A 129 -8.49 20.39 -6.56
CA GLU A 129 -8.93 19.78 -7.80
C GLU A 129 -9.13 18.27 -7.73
N ALA A 130 -8.45 17.60 -6.79
CA ALA A 130 -8.52 16.14 -6.62
C ALA A 130 -9.45 15.70 -5.48
N ILE A 131 -10.02 16.64 -4.71
CA ILE A 131 -10.87 16.32 -3.54
C ILE A 131 -12.08 15.47 -3.94
N ALA A 132 -12.79 15.82 -5.01
CA ALA A 132 -13.98 15.10 -5.45
C ALA A 132 -13.67 13.64 -5.84
N ASP A 133 -12.53 13.40 -6.49
CA ASP A 133 -12.08 12.05 -6.86
C ASP A 133 -11.56 11.27 -5.66
N HIS A 134 -10.94 11.95 -4.71
CA HIS A 134 -10.52 11.35 -3.45
C HIS A 134 -11.72 10.83 -2.65
N PHE A 135 -12.78 11.64 -2.49
CA PHE A 135 -13.99 11.19 -1.81
C PHE A 135 -14.64 9.99 -2.49
N LYS A 136 -14.71 9.97 -3.82
CA LYS A 136 -15.26 8.83 -4.56
C LYS A 136 -14.44 7.55 -4.38
N LYS A 137 -13.11 7.65 -4.31
CA LYS A 137 -12.21 6.48 -4.25
C LYS A 137 -12.00 5.94 -2.84
N VAL A 138 -11.97 6.81 -1.84
CA VAL A 138 -11.57 6.47 -0.46
C VAL A 138 -12.77 6.42 0.49
N HIS A 139 -13.77 7.29 0.31
CA HIS A 139 -14.88 7.47 1.25
C HIS A 139 -16.25 7.04 0.70
N ALA A 140 -16.35 6.70 -0.60
CA ALA A 140 -17.61 6.21 -1.18
C ALA A 140 -17.78 4.71 -0.86
N HIS A 141 -18.42 4.44 0.28
CA HIS A 141 -18.98 3.14 0.64
C HIS A 141 -20.48 3.27 0.92
#